data_7f13bc8764efaa2431c6b20d7b4e089f
#
_entry.id   7f13bc8764efaa2431c6b20d7b4e089f
#
_cell.length_a   1.000
_cell.length_b   1.000
_cell.length_c   1.000
_cell.angle_alpha   90.00
_cell.angle_beta   90.00
_cell.angle_gamma   90.00
#
_symmetry.space_group_name_H-M   'P 1'
#
loop_
_entity.id
_entity.type
_entity.pdbx_description
1 polymer ?
#
loop_
_entity_poly.entity_id
_entity_poly.type
_entity_poly.pdbx_seq_one_letter_code
_entity_poly.pdbx_strand_id
1 'polypeptide(L)'
;LASSAASDVYKRQHYVSRDAMDIEGLSEATLMKMIEQGFLSELNDLYTLEQYKEQIIAMDGFGEKSYNNLIQSIEKSRETQLFRFVYGIGILNVGSSNAKLLCRHFGNSLENLRGASVEEMTQIDGIGEVIAASVRDYFDNIHNQKLLEKLLPYLHFEVENISAEGESAQSLLDKTFVITGTVEHFANRKELKEKIESLGGKVTGSVSKKTDYLINNDTMSSSSKNKKAKELGIPVITEEEFLSMIDNNQ
;
A
#
# COMPACT_ATOMS: atom_id res chain seq x y z
N LEU A 1 9.61 -31.75 0.72
CA LEU A 1 8.71 -31.44 1.85
C LEU A 1 9.18 -30.19 2.63
N ALA A 2 10.48 -30.05 2.95
CA ALA A 2 11.00 -28.89 3.69
C ALA A 2 10.92 -27.57 2.89
N SER A 3 11.07 -27.62 1.56
CA SER A 3 10.97 -26.44 0.67
C SER A 3 9.53 -25.89 0.58
N SER A 4 8.53 -26.76 0.64
CA SER A 4 7.11 -26.37 0.61
C SER A 4 6.71 -25.65 1.90
N ALA A 5 7.06 -26.22 3.07
CA ALA A 5 6.72 -25.64 4.37
C ALA A 5 7.39 -24.27 4.58
N ALA A 6 8.65 -24.10 4.20
CA ALA A 6 9.33 -22.81 4.26
C ALA A 6 8.68 -21.76 3.34
N SER A 7 8.25 -22.15 2.14
CA SER A 7 7.51 -21.28 1.23
C SER A 7 6.16 -20.84 1.83
N ASP A 8 5.47 -21.74 2.52
CA ASP A 8 4.18 -21.44 3.12
C ASP A 8 4.29 -20.54 4.35
N VAL A 9 5.33 -20.72 5.17
CA VAL A 9 5.65 -19.80 6.27
C VAL A 9 5.96 -18.40 5.73
N TYR A 10 6.79 -18.31 4.68
CA TYR A 10 7.15 -17.04 4.06
C TYR A 10 5.92 -16.29 3.52
N LYS A 11 5.00 -16.98 2.83
CA LYS A 11 3.77 -16.36 2.32
C LYS A 11 2.90 -15.81 3.45
N ARG A 12 2.75 -16.55 4.56
CA ARG A 12 1.99 -16.08 5.72
C ARG A 12 2.67 -14.89 6.39
N GLN A 13 4.01 -14.95 6.54
CA GLN A 13 4.79 -13.85 7.10
C GLN A 13 4.68 -12.58 6.25
N HIS A 14 4.71 -12.73 4.92
CA HIS A 14 4.49 -11.62 4.00
C HIS A 14 3.07 -11.04 4.17
N TYR A 15 2.05 -11.88 4.23
CA TYR A 15 0.65 -11.47 4.40
C TYR A 15 0.42 -10.68 5.69
N VAL A 16 0.99 -11.11 6.82
CA VAL A 16 0.82 -10.44 8.11
C VAL A 16 1.73 -9.23 8.30
N SER A 17 2.66 -8.97 7.38
CA SER A 17 3.65 -7.91 7.51
C SER A 17 3.02 -6.52 7.60
N ARG A 18 3.78 -5.56 8.14
CA ARG A 18 3.36 -4.17 8.34
C ARG A 18 2.90 -3.47 7.06
N ASP A 19 3.55 -3.76 5.94
CA ASP A 19 3.22 -3.15 4.64
C ASP A 19 2.03 -3.83 3.95
N ALA A 20 1.65 -5.04 4.41
CA ALA A 20 0.49 -5.80 3.96
C ALA A 20 -0.67 -5.64 4.95
N MET A 21 -1.14 -6.71 5.58
CA MET A 21 -2.31 -6.70 6.45
C MET A 21 -2.05 -6.16 7.87
N ASP A 22 -0.79 -5.87 8.22
CA ASP A 22 -0.36 -5.27 9.49
C ASP A 22 -0.88 -6.00 10.73
N ILE A 23 -0.75 -7.32 10.73
CA ILE A 23 -1.15 -8.18 11.85
C ILE A 23 0.04 -8.38 12.78
N GLU A 24 0.01 -7.73 13.93
CA GLU A 24 1.05 -7.83 14.95
C GLU A 24 0.92 -9.12 15.80
N GLY A 25 2.02 -9.53 16.39
CA GLY A 25 2.06 -10.69 17.30
C GLY A 25 2.37 -12.03 16.63
N LEU A 26 2.56 -12.07 15.31
CA LEU A 26 2.92 -13.26 14.54
C LEU A 26 4.37 -13.17 14.01
N SER A 27 5.33 -13.47 14.88
CA SER A 27 6.70 -13.70 14.45
C SER A 27 6.80 -14.98 13.59
N GLU A 28 7.88 -15.13 12.84
CA GLU A 28 8.14 -16.37 12.07
C GLU A 28 8.07 -17.62 12.98
N ALA A 29 8.69 -17.57 14.18
CA ALA A 29 8.64 -18.66 15.13
C ALA A 29 7.21 -18.95 15.64
N THR A 30 6.39 -17.91 15.85
CA THR A 30 5.00 -18.04 16.25
C THR A 30 4.17 -18.68 15.13
N LEU A 31 4.35 -18.22 13.89
CA LEU A 31 3.68 -18.78 12.71
C LEU A 31 4.03 -20.27 12.54
N MET A 32 5.31 -20.63 12.67
CA MET A 32 5.74 -22.03 12.59
C MET A 32 5.05 -22.89 13.66
N LYS A 33 5.04 -22.44 14.91
CA LYS A 33 4.36 -23.17 15.99
C LYS A 33 2.86 -23.38 15.71
N MET A 34 2.18 -22.33 15.22
CA MET A 34 0.75 -22.40 14.89
C MET A 34 0.45 -23.33 13.71
N ILE A 35 1.34 -23.37 12.71
CA ILE A 35 1.25 -24.30 11.59
C ILE A 35 1.47 -25.75 12.07
N GLU A 36 2.49 -25.99 12.88
CA GLU A 36 2.80 -27.32 13.45
C GLU A 36 1.67 -27.85 14.32
N GLN A 37 0.99 -26.98 15.07
CA GLN A 37 -0.17 -27.33 15.88
C GLN A 37 -1.47 -27.48 15.07
N GLY A 38 -1.44 -27.18 13.77
CA GLY A 38 -2.60 -27.26 12.89
C GLY A 38 -3.61 -26.13 13.05
N PHE A 39 -3.25 -25.04 13.75
CA PHE A 39 -4.13 -23.87 13.92
C PHE A 39 -4.17 -22.99 12.68
N LEU A 40 -3.15 -23.07 11.84
CA LEU A 40 -2.91 -22.22 10.67
C LEU A 40 -2.52 -23.07 9.46
N SER A 41 -3.50 -23.72 8.83
CA SER A 41 -3.28 -24.52 7.62
C SER A 41 -3.35 -23.64 6.36
N GLU A 42 -4.29 -22.69 6.31
CA GLU A 42 -4.48 -21.73 5.22
C GLU A 42 -4.48 -20.29 5.76
N LEU A 43 -4.41 -19.28 4.90
CA LEU A 43 -4.41 -17.87 5.32
C LEU A 43 -5.71 -17.43 6.00
N ASN A 44 -6.85 -17.98 5.56
CA ASN A 44 -8.15 -17.66 6.15
C ASN A 44 -8.29 -18.14 7.60
N ASP A 45 -7.49 -19.14 8.03
CA ASP A 45 -7.51 -19.63 9.41
C ASP A 45 -7.08 -18.56 10.42
N LEU A 46 -6.33 -17.53 9.97
CA LEU A 46 -6.01 -16.36 10.78
C LEU A 46 -7.27 -15.71 11.37
N TYR A 47 -8.33 -15.64 10.60
CA TYR A 47 -9.59 -14.97 10.97
C TYR A 47 -10.52 -15.84 11.82
N THR A 48 -10.12 -17.06 12.12
CA THR A 48 -10.85 -18.03 12.96
C THR A 48 -10.01 -18.58 14.11
N LEU A 49 -8.87 -17.97 14.44
CA LEU A 49 -7.97 -18.41 15.52
C LEU A 49 -8.61 -18.41 16.91
N GLU A 50 -9.70 -17.67 17.10
CA GLU A 50 -10.43 -17.65 18.36
C GLU A 50 -10.91 -19.04 18.82
N GLN A 51 -11.19 -19.95 17.89
CA GLN A 51 -11.57 -21.32 18.20
C GLN A 51 -10.47 -22.12 18.94
N TYR A 52 -9.22 -21.65 18.86
CA TYR A 52 -8.05 -22.28 19.52
C TYR A 52 -7.52 -21.47 20.70
N LYS A 53 -8.35 -20.60 21.31
CA LYS A 53 -7.94 -19.67 22.37
C LYS A 53 -7.12 -20.32 23.47
N GLU A 54 -7.65 -21.39 24.08
CA GLU A 54 -7.01 -22.05 25.22
C GLU A 54 -5.67 -22.68 24.83
N GLN A 55 -5.61 -23.32 23.67
CA GLN A 55 -4.41 -23.95 23.14
C GLN A 55 -3.32 -22.89 22.82
N ILE A 56 -3.71 -21.76 22.22
CA ILE A 56 -2.77 -20.68 21.87
C ILE A 56 -2.22 -20.04 23.14
N ILE A 57 -3.06 -19.77 24.15
CA ILE A 57 -2.63 -19.21 25.44
C ILE A 57 -1.65 -20.14 26.15
N ALA A 58 -1.83 -21.46 26.02
CA ALA A 58 -0.96 -22.47 26.62
C ALA A 58 0.36 -22.70 25.86
N MET A 59 0.55 -22.10 24.66
CA MET A 59 1.80 -22.23 23.92
C MET A 59 2.96 -21.56 24.66
N ASP A 60 4.14 -22.21 24.63
CA ASP A 60 5.36 -21.64 25.21
C ASP A 60 5.72 -20.29 24.59
N GLY A 61 5.90 -19.28 25.44
CA GLY A 61 6.15 -17.90 25.04
C GLY A 61 4.90 -17.10 24.64
N PHE A 62 3.70 -17.69 24.78
CA PHE A 62 2.42 -17.05 24.59
C PHE A 62 1.67 -16.97 25.93
N GLY A 63 0.78 -16.03 26.06
CA GLY A 63 -0.07 -15.87 27.25
C GLY A 63 -1.30 -15.07 26.90
N GLU A 64 -2.18 -14.88 27.86
CA GLU A 64 -3.47 -14.21 27.66
C GLU A 64 -3.33 -12.82 27.02
N LYS A 65 -2.34 -12.02 27.47
CA LYS A 65 -2.07 -10.69 26.92
C LYS A 65 -1.63 -10.75 25.46
N SER A 66 -0.72 -11.66 25.12
CA SER A 66 -0.24 -11.85 23.74
C SER A 66 -1.37 -12.32 22.83
N TYR A 67 -2.20 -13.24 23.31
CA TYR A 67 -3.39 -13.70 22.60
C TYR A 67 -4.36 -12.56 22.32
N ASN A 68 -4.73 -11.77 23.34
CA ASN A 68 -5.67 -10.67 23.19
C ASN A 68 -5.14 -9.60 22.20
N ASN A 69 -3.86 -9.26 22.25
CA ASN A 69 -3.24 -8.34 21.31
C ASN A 69 -3.28 -8.89 19.88
N LEU A 70 -2.99 -10.17 19.69
CA LEU A 70 -3.05 -10.81 18.38
C LEU A 70 -4.48 -10.77 17.81
N ILE A 71 -5.49 -11.19 18.59
CA ILE A 71 -6.88 -11.16 18.12
C ILE A 71 -7.33 -9.74 17.78
N GLN A 72 -6.98 -8.76 18.62
CA GLN A 72 -7.29 -7.36 18.34
C GLN A 72 -6.63 -6.88 17.04
N SER A 73 -5.40 -7.29 16.77
CA SER A 73 -4.70 -6.94 15.53
C SER A 73 -5.34 -7.62 14.31
N ILE A 74 -5.76 -8.89 14.44
CA ILE A 74 -6.50 -9.60 13.39
C ILE A 74 -7.84 -8.89 13.11
N GLU A 75 -8.62 -8.56 14.14
CA GLU A 75 -9.88 -7.86 13.96
C GLU A 75 -9.70 -6.51 13.25
N LYS A 76 -8.68 -5.73 13.65
CA LYS A 76 -8.33 -4.48 12.97
C LYS A 76 -7.98 -4.70 11.49
N SER A 77 -7.32 -5.80 11.15
CA SER A 77 -6.92 -6.10 9.76
C SER A 77 -8.08 -6.45 8.84
N ARG A 78 -9.28 -6.71 9.38
CA ARG A 78 -10.48 -6.97 8.57
C ARG A 78 -10.89 -5.76 7.76
N GLU A 79 -10.65 -4.56 8.27
CA GLU A 79 -10.85 -3.30 7.57
C GLU A 79 -9.52 -2.79 7.05
N THR A 80 -9.34 -2.79 5.73
CA THR A 80 -8.05 -2.49 5.10
C THR A 80 -8.22 -1.88 3.73
N GLN A 81 -7.17 -1.24 3.24
CA GLN A 81 -7.13 -0.76 1.86
C GLN A 81 -6.85 -1.89 0.88
N LEU A 82 -7.53 -1.91 -0.26
CA LEU A 82 -7.41 -2.97 -1.25
C LEU A 82 -5.95 -3.25 -1.67
N PHE A 83 -5.13 -2.19 -1.84
CA PHE A 83 -3.74 -2.38 -2.28
C PHE A 83 -2.88 -3.14 -1.25
N ARG A 84 -3.16 -3.01 0.05
CA ARG A 84 -2.47 -3.75 1.11
C ARG A 84 -2.77 -5.23 1.02
N PHE A 85 -4.02 -5.57 0.75
CA PHE A 85 -4.44 -6.94 0.49
C PHE A 85 -3.79 -7.50 -0.78
N VAL A 86 -3.84 -6.75 -1.91
CA VAL A 86 -3.23 -7.16 -3.20
C VAL A 86 -1.72 -7.37 -3.06
N TYR A 87 -1.04 -6.53 -2.29
CA TYR A 87 0.37 -6.73 -1.95
C TYR A 87 0.54 -7.97 -1.05
N GLY A 88 -0.31 -8.13 -0.03
CA GLY A 88 -0.23 -9.20 0.99
C GLY A 88 -0.44 -10.60 0.43
N ILE A 89 -1.29 -10.77 -0.59
CA ILE A 89 -1.49 -12.08 -1.23
C ILE A 89 -0.29 -12.54 -2.08
N GLY A 90 0.74 -11.71 -2.22
CA GLY A 90 2.06 -12.09 -2.74
C GLY A 90 2.08 -12.40 -4.24
N ILE A 91 1.41 -11.60 -5.06
CA ILE A 91 1.51 -11.71 -6.52
C ILE A 91 2.96 -11.46 -6.95
N LEU A 92 3.52 -12.39 -7.73
CA LEU A 92 4.90 -12.29 -8.19
C LEU A 92 5.14 -10.97 -8.94
N ASN A 93 6.27 -10.32 -8.71
CA ASN A 93 6.67 -9.04 -9.29
C ASN A 93 5.79 -7.83 -8.89
N VAL A 94 4.80 -8.01 -8.03
CA VAL A 94 3.94 -6.93 -7.55
C VAL A 94 4.38 -6.49 -6.15
N GLY A 95 5.17 -5.42 -6.10
CA GLY A 95 5.49 -4.73 -4.86
C GLY A 95 4.36 -3.79 -4.40
N SER A 96 4.50 -3.23 -3.20
CA SER A 96 3.52 -2.31 -2.59
C SER A 96 3.18 -1.12 -3.51
N SER A 97 4.16 -0.53 -4.20
CA SER A 97 3.93 0.58 -5.14
C SER A 97 3.11 0.15 -6.35
N ASN A 98 3.42 -1.03 -6.94
CA ASN A 98 2.68 -1.55 -8.08
C ASN A 98 1.25 -1.96 -7.70
N ALA A 99 1.07 -2.52 -6.49
CA ALA A 99 -0.26 -2.82 -5.96
C ALA A 99 -1.12 -1.55 -5.84
N LYS A 100 -0.54 -0.43 -5.36
CA LYS A 100 -1.23 0.87 -5.29
C LYS A 100 -1.63 1.38 -6.68
N LEU A 101 -0.70 1.34 -7.64
CA LEU A 101 -0.97 1.79 -9.02
C LEU A 101 -2.11 0.98 -9.65
N LEU A 102 -2.05 -0.36 -9.56
CA LEU A 102 -3.07 -1.26 -10.07
C LEU A 102 -4.43 -0.99 -9.42
N CYS A 103 -4.51 -1.01 -8.09
CA CYS A 103 -5.77 -0.80 -7.39
C CYS A 103 -6.39 0.55 -7.71
N ARG A 104 -5.60 1.62 -7.72
CA ARG A 104 -6.06 2.98 -8.04
C ARG A 104 -6.61 3.08 -9.46
N HIS A 105 -5.89 2.53 -10.45
CA HIS A 105 -6.32 2.56 -11.85
C HIS A 105 -7.66 1.86 -12.05
N PHE A 106 -7.88 0.74 -11.37
CA PHE A 106 -9.13 -0.01 -11.43
C PHE A 106 -10.17 0.41 -10.38
N GLY A 107 -10.08 1.66 -9.89
CA GLY A 107 -11.09 2.29 -9.02
C GLY A 107 -11.20 1.65 -7.63
N ASN A 108 -10.11 1.10 -7.09
CA ASN A 108 -10.06 0.35 -5.83
C ASN A 108 -11.08 -0.81 -5.79
N SER A 109 -11.39 -1.38 -6.95
CA SER A 109 -12.27 -2.54 -7.10
C SER A 109 -11.45 -3.80 -7.38
N LEU A 110 -11.53 -4.78 -6.48
CA LEU A 110 -10.90 -6.09 -6.70
C LEU A 110 -11.51 -6.81 -7.91
N GLU A 111 -12.80 -6.64 -8.16
CA GLU A 111 -13.49 -7.25 -9.29
C GLU A 111 -12.96 -6.70 -10.61
N ASN A 112 -12.83 -5.37 -10.73
CA ASN A 112 -12.26 -4.74 -11.92
C ASN A 112 -10.82 -5.19 -12.15
N LEU A 113 -9.99 -5.22 -11.10
CA LEU A 113 -8.60 -5.70 -11.20
C LEU A 113 -8.52 -7.18 -11.62
N ARG A 114 -9.39 -8.04 -11.09
CA ARG A 114 -9.47 -9.46 -11.46
C ARG A 114 -9.92 -9.67 -12.89
N GLY A 115 -10.77 -8.79 -13.40
CA GLY A 115 -11.28 -8.83 -14.77
C GLY A 115 -10.36 -8.21 -15.82
N ALA A 116 -9.36 -7.43 -15.39
CA ALA A 116 -8.49 -6.68 -16.30
C ALA A 116 -7.61 -7.58 -17.16
N SER A 117 -7.46 -7.22 -18.44
CA SER A 117 -6.52 -7.88 -19.37
C SER A 117 -5.08 -7.41 -19.16
N VAL A 118 -4.12 -8.14 -19.71
CA VAL A 118 -2.70 -7.74 -19.71
C VAL A 118 -2.53 -6.40 -20.45
N GLU A 119 -3.23 -6.24 -21.57
CA GLU A 119 -3.21 -5.03 -22.39
C GLU A 119 -3.69 -3.80 -21.62
N GLU A 120 -4.79 -3.91 -20.87
CA GLU A 120 -5.31 -2.82 -20.02
C GLU A 120 -4.33 -2.45 -18.92
N MET A 121 -3.76 -3.45 -18.25
CA MET A 121 -2.78 -3.20 -17.17
C MET A 121 -1.50 -2.53 -17.68
N THR A 122 -1.04 -2.87 -18.90
CA THR A 122 0.17 -2.27 -19.48
C THR A 122 0.00 -0.82 -19.92
N GLN A 123 -1.23 -0.29 -19.97
CA GLN A 123 -1.48 1.16 -20.17
C GLN A 123 -1.12 2.00 -18.94
N ILE A 124 -0.94 1.34 -17.78
CA ILE A 124 -0.59 2.03 -16.53
C ILE A 124 0.91 2.35 -16.53
N ASP A 125 1.27 3.63 -16.39
CA ASP A 125 2.68 4.02 -16.29
C ASP A 125 3.35 3.33 -15.09
N GLY A 126 4.42 2.59 -15.37
CA GLY A 126 5.14 1.78 -14.38
C GLY A 126 4.70 0.32 -14.27
N ILE A 127 3.67 -0.11 -15.01
CA ILE A 127 3.24 -1.52 -15.10
C ILE A 127 3.63 -2.07 -16.47
N GLY A 128 4.68 -2.88 -16.50
CA GLY A 128 5.11 -3.57 -17.73
C GLY A 128 4.45 -4.95 -17.90
N GLU A 129 4.69 -5.57 -19.07
CA GLU A 129 4.12 -6.89 -19.43
C GLU A 129 4.39 -7.97 -18.36
N VAL A 130 5.59 -7.98 -17.75
CA VAL A 130 5.96 -8.97 -16.73
C VAL A 130 5.06 -8.86 -15.48
N ILE A 131 4.77 -7.65 -15.04
CA ILE A 131 3.90 -7.40 -13.89
C ILE A 131 2.46 -7.76 -14.26
N ALA A 132 1.98 -7.27 -15.41
CA ALA A 132 0.63 -7.52 -15.89
C ALA A 132 0.35 -9.02 -16.08
N ALA A 133 1.28 -9.75 -16.68
CA ALA A 133 1.19 -11.20 -16.82
C ALA A 133 1.16 -11.91 -15.47
N SER A 134 2.01 -11.48 -14.50
CA SER A 134 2.01 -12.06 -13.16
C SER A 134 0.68 -11.86 -12.44
N VAL A 135 0.03 -10.69 -12.61
CA VAL A 135 -1.30 -10.41 -12.04
C VAL A 135 -2.34 -11.32 -12.68
N ARG A 136 -2.31 -11.46 -14.01
CA ARG A 136 -3.25 -12.32 -14.74
C ARG A 136 -3.10 -13.79 -14.32
N ASP A 137 -1.86 -14.30 -14.33
CA ASP A 137 -1.54 -15.67 -13.92
C ASP A 137 -2.02 -15.96 -12.49
N TYR A 138 -1.88 -14.98 -11.58
CA TYR A 138 -2.33 -15.13 -10.20
C TYR A 138 -3.86 -15.31 -10.14
N PHE A 139 -4.62 -14.45 -10.80
CA PHE A 139 -6.07 -14.49 -10.75
C PHE A 139 -6.69 -15.61 -11.59
N ASP A 140 -6.01 -16.11 -12.62
CA ASP A 140 -6.44 -17.26 -13.40
C ASP A 140 -6.15 -18.59 -12.71
N ASN A 141 -5.25 -18.61 -11.74
CA ASN A 141 -4.89 -19.81 -11.01
C ASN A 141 -6.04 -20.27 -10.09
N ILE A 142 -6.54 -21.50 -10.31
CA ILE A 142 -7.67 -22.05 -9.57
C ILE A 142 -7.42 -22.19 -8.05
N HIS A 143 -6.18 -22.42 -7.62
CA HIS A 143 -5.84 -22.49 -6.20
C HIS A 143 -5.92 -21.11 -5.54
N ASN A 144 -5.46 -20.06 -6.24
CA ASN A 144 -5.57 -18.69 -5.75
C ASN A 144 -7.04 -18.22 -5.74
N GLN A 145 -7.84 -18.59 -6.72
CA GLN A 145 -9.28 -18.29 -6.73
C GLN A 145 -9.98 -18.87 -5.49
N LYS A 146 -9.72 -20.14 -5.18
CA LYS A 146 -10.25 -20.79 -3.97
C LYS A 146 -9.77 -20.14 -2.68
N LEU A 147 -8.49 -19.71 -2.63
CA LEU A 147 -7.97 -18.98 -1.49
C LEU A 147 -8.70 -17.65 -1.31
N LEU A 148 -8.91 -16.89 -2.40
CA LEU A 148 -9.64 -15.63 -2.37
C LEU A 148 -11.09 -15.83 -1.92
N GLU A 149 -11.79 -16.85 -2.41
CA GLU A 149 -13.15 -17.19 -1.98
C GLU A 149 -13.26 -17.43 -0.47
N LYS A 150 -12.21 -18.01 0.15
CA LYS A 150 -12.16 -18.25 1.59
C LYS A 150 -11.77 -17.01 2.39
N LEU A 151 -10.93 -16.12 1.85
CA LEU A 151 -10.43 -14.93 2.54
C LEU A 151 -11.39 -13.75 2.49
N LEU A 152 -11.98 -13.49 1.32
CA LEU A 152 -12.78 -12.30 1.08
C LEU A 152 -13.97 -12.12 2.03
N PRO A 153 -14.66 -13.18 2.52
CA PRO A 153 -15.73 -13.02 3.49
C PRO A 153 -15.33 -12.40 4.83
N TYR A 154 -14.04 -12.42 5.16
CA TYR A 154 -13.51 -11.85 6.39
C TYR A 154 -13.04 -10.40 6.25
N LEU A 155 -12.97 -9.86 5.03
CA LEU A 155 -12.33 -8.59 4.73
C LEU A 155 -13.33 -7.57 4.20
N HIS A 156 -13.17 -6.34 4.67
CA HIS A 156 -13.89 -5.17 4.18
C HIS A 156 -12.85 -4.19 3.65
N PHE A 157 -12.88 -3.97 2.35
CA PHE A 157 -12.01 -2.96 1.77
C PHE A 157 -12.64 -1.59 1.99
N GLU A 158 -11.85 -0.69 2.58
CA GLU A 158 -12.23 0.71 2.69
C GLU A 158 -12.57 1.19 1.28
N VAL A 159 -13.84 1.45 1.06
CA VAL A 159 -14.25 2.26 -0.08
C VAL A 159 -13.71 3.63 0.28
N GLU A 160 -12.60 4.05 -0.36
CA GLU A 160 -12.33 5.48 -0.41
C GLU A 160 -13.64 6.07 -0.91
N ASN A 161 -14.36 6.72 0.01
CA ASN A 161 -15.51 7.49 -0.38
C ASN A 161 -14.98 8.51 -1.40
N ILE A 162 -15.22 8.23 -2.66
CA ILE A 162 -15.17 9.23 -3.73
C ILE A 162 -16.41 10.10 -3.51
N SER A 163 -16.53 10.60 -2.26
CA SER A 163 -17.47 11.64 -1.91
C SER A 163 -16.84 12.94 -2.36
N ALA A 164 -17.29 13.44 -3.51
CA ALA A 164 -17.03 14.81 -4.02
C ALA A 164 -15.54 15.27 -4.13
N GLU A 165 -14.58 14.47 -3.66
CA GLU A 165 -13.14 14.70 -3.83
C GLU A 165 -12.57 14.01 -5.08
N GLY A 166 -13.39 13.35 -5.86
CA GLY A 166 -12.99 12.63 -7.08
C GLY A 166 -12.52 13.56 -8.22
N GLU A 167 -12.85 14.83 -8.16
CA GLU A 167 -12.30 15.85 -9.06
C GLU A 167 -11.01 16.45 -8.48
N SER A 168 -10.87 16.53 -7.15
CA SER A 168 -9.64 17.04 -6.51
C SER A 168 -8.52 16.00 -6.43
N ALA A 169 -8.81 14.67 -6.46
CA ALA A 169 -7.79 13.62 -6.44
C ALA A 169 -6.90 13.60 -7.71
N GLN A 170 -7.26 14.31 -8.76
CA GLN A 170 -6.47 14.48 -9.98
C GLN A 170 -5.98 15.93 -10.20
N SER A 171 -6.14 16.80 -9.21
CA SER A 171 -5.79 18.22 -9.34
C SER A 171 -4.31 18.45 -9.67
N LEU A 172 -3.45 17.48 -9.36
CA LEU A 172 -2.00 17.52 -9.62
C LEU A 172 -1.53 16.47 -10.64
N LEU A 173 -2.45 15.89 -11.43
CA LEU A 173 -2.10 14.89 -12.43
C LEU A 173 -1.02 15.46 -13.38
N ASP A 174 -0.02 14.62 -13.69
CA ASP A 174 1.13 14.97 -14.54
C ASP A 174 2.04 16.09 -14.03
N LYS A 175 1.81 16.61 -12.81
CA LYS A 175 2.70 17.61 -12.20
C LYS A 175 3.82 16.97 -11.41
N THR A 176 5.04 17.45 -11.62
CA THR A 176 6.24 16.99 -10.91
C THR A 176 6.70 18.06 -9.94
N PHE A 177 6.82 17.69 -8.67
CA PHE A 177 7.23 18.57 -7.58
C PHE A 177 8.61 18.19 -7.05
N VAL A 178 9.32 19.18 -6.54
CA VAL A 178 10.50 18.99 -5.68
C VAL A 178 10.26 19.71 -4.37
N ILE A 179 10.56 19.07 -3.25
CA ILE A 179 10.43 19.66 -1.91
C ILE A 179 11.82 19.99 -1.38
N THR A 180 12.00 21.19 -0.81
CA THR A 180 13.24 21.59 -0.12
C THR A 180 12.90 22.55 1.03
N GLY A 181 13.85 22.82 1.91
CA GLY A 181 13.63 23.65 3.10
C GLY A 181 12.88 22.92 4.23
N THR A 182 12.43 23.68 5.22
CA THR A 182 11.56 23.23 6.32
C THR A 182 10.11 23.29 5.88
N VAL A 183 9.29 22.36 6.36
CA VAL A 183 7.83 22.37 6.22
C VAL A 183 7.20 22.87 7.51
N GLU A 184 6.09 23.61 7.41
CA GLU A 184 5.42 24.28 8.52
C GLU A 184 3.97 23.81 8.68
N HIS A 185 3.27 23.48 7.58
CA HIS A 185 1.89 23.03 7.56
C HIS A 185 1.74 21.51 7.60
N PHE A 186 2.83 20.79 7.39
CA PHE A 186 2.90 19.32 7.47
C PHE A 186 3.90 18.91 8.54
N ALA A 187 3.69 17.79 9.21
CA ALA A 187 4.57 17.31 10.25
C ALA A 187 6.01 17.06 9.75
N ASN A 188 6.16 16.72 8.48
CA ASN A 188 7.45 16.54 7.82
C ASN A 188 7.29 16.48 6.28
N ARG A 189 8.44 16.51 5.57
CA ARG A 189 8.44 16.44 4.09
C ARG A 189 7.85 15.16 3.53
N LYS A 190 7.83 14.07 4.30
CA LYS A 190 7.25 12.79 3.87
C LYS A 190 5.73 12.91 3.80
N GLU A 191 5.11 13.54 4.77
CA GLU A 191 3.66 13.79 4.78
C GLU A 191 3.24 14.71 3.62
N LEU A 192 3.96 15.80 3.38
CA LEU A 192 3.73 16.65 2.21
C LEU A 192 3.88 15.88 0.89
N LYS A 193 4.89 15.01 0.78
CA LYS A 193 5.07 14.14 -0.37
C LYS A 193 3.87 13.21 -0.54
N GLU A 194 3.42 12.55 0.52
CA GLU A 194 2.24 11.67 0.50
C GLU A 194 0.98 12.42 0.08
N LYS A 195 0.80 13.67 0.52
CA LYS A 195 -0.31 14.53 0.08
C LYS A 195 -0.24 14.84 -1.42
N ILE A 196 0.92 15.22 -1.95
CA ILE A 196 1.10 15.48 -3.39
C ILE A 196 0.80 14.21 -4.20
N GLU A 197 1.33 13.07 -3.79
CA GLU A 197 1.15 11.80 -4.48
C GLU A 197 -0.30 11.30 -4.40
N SER A 198 -1.01 11.57 -3.31
CA SER A 198 -2.45 11.26 -3.18
C SER A 198 -3.31 12.07 -4.15
N LEU A 199 -2.86 13.27 -4.55
CA LEU A 199 -3.52 14.15 -5.52
C LEU A 199 -3.07 13.91 -6.98
N GLY A 200 -2.34 12.83 -7.24
CA GLY A 200 -1.89 12.45 -8.57
C GLY A 200 -0.56 13.07 -9.01
N GLY A 201 0.05 13.91 -8.18
CA GLY A 201 1.35 14.51 -8.46
C GLY A 201 2.52 13.55 -8.25
N LYS A 202 3.68 13.89 -8.80
CA LYS A 202 4.94 13.15 -8.64
C LYS A 202 5.95 13.96 -7.86
N VAL A 203 6.63 13.37 -6.87
CA VAL A 203 7.69 14.04 -6.11
C VAL A 203 9.06 13.46 -6.44
N THR A 204 10.01 14.32 -6.83
CA THR A 204 11.39 13.93 -7.15
C THR A 204 12.40 14.60 -6.23
N GLY A 205 13.57 13.97 -6.09
CA GLY A 205 14.63 14.47 -5.19
C GLY A 205 15.43 15.64 -5.73
N SER A 206 15.41 15.89 -7.06
CA SER A 206 16.23 16.89 -7.73
C SER A 206 15.44 17.70 -8.76
N VAL A 207 15.78 18.99 -8.87
CA VAL A 207 15.20 19.88 -9.86
C VAL A 207 15.75 19.58 -11.26
N SER A 208 14.86 19.42 -12.23
CA SER A 208 15.19 19.16 -13.64
C SER A 208 14.19 19.89 -14.56
N LYS A 209 14.41 19.85 -15.88
CA LYS A 209 13.46 20.41 -16.87
C LYS A 209 12.06 19.78 -16.84
N LYS A 210 11.90 18.63 -16.16
CA LYS A 210 10.62 17.94 -15.96
C LYS A 210 9.94 18.33 -14.66
N THR A 211 10.52 19.26 -13.87
CA THR A 211 9.94 19.73 -12.61
C THR A 211 9.01 20.89 -12.91
N ASP A 212 7.78 20.82 -12.46
CA ASP A 212 6.78 21.88 -12.62
C ASP A 212 6.84 22.90 -11.48
N TYR A 213 7.09 22.44 -10.26
CA TYR A 213 7.11 23.30 -9.07
C TYR A 213 8.21 22.89 -8.09
N LEU A 214 8.85 23.87 -7.46
CA LEU A 214 9.70 23.68 -6.30
C LEU A 214 8.97 24.24 -5.07
N ILE A 215 8.66 23.38 -4.08
CA ILE A 215 8.06 23.81 -2.81
C ILE A 215 9.17 24.17 -1.83
N ASN A 216 9.18 25.41 -1.38
CA ASN A 216 10.10 25.93 -0.38
C ASN A 216 9.51 27.19 0.28
N ASN A 217 9.28 27.15 1.61
CA ASN A 217 8.78 28.30 2.35
C ASN A 217 9.75 29.51 2.32
N ASP A 218 11.06 29.25 2.21
CA ASP A 218 12.04 30.31 1.90
C ASP A 218 12.27 30.41 0.39
N THR A 219 11.38 31.16 -0.31
CA THR A 219 11.46 31.37 -1.77
C THR A 219 12.71 32.13 -2.19
N MET A 220 13.34 32.88 -1.27
CA MET A 220 14.57 33.63 -1.52
C MET A 220 15.83 32.85 -1.19
N SER A 221 15.71 31.61 -0.75
CA SER A 221 16.81 30.73 -0.39
C SER A 221 17.89 30.66 -1.46
N SER A 222 19.15 30.74 -1.04
CA SER A 222 20.31 30.55 -1.93
C SER A 222 20.70 29.09 -2.14
N SER A 223 19.84 28.15 -1.74
CA SER A 223 20.08 26.70 -1.89
C SER A 223 20.29 26.31 -3.36
N SER A 224 21.05 25.26 -3.60
CA SER A 224 21.33 24.77 -4.96
C SER A 224 20.04 24.41 -5.73
N LYS A 225 19.00 23.93 -5.04
CA LYS A 225 17.68 23.64 -5.67
C LYS A 225 16.97 24.91 -6.07
N ASN A 226 16.95 25.96 -5.22
CA ASN A 226 16.35 27.25 -5.57
C ASN A 226 17.08 27.92 -6.75
N LYS A 227 18.41 27.91 -6.74
CA LYS A 227 19.20 28.44 -7.87
C LYS A 227 18.87 27.72 -9.17
N LYS A 228 18.85 26.39 -9.14
CA LYS A 228 18.53 25.58 -10.31
C LYS A 228 17.09 25.77 -10.81
N ALA A 229 16.13 25.93 -9.90
CA ALA A 229 14.75 26.25 -10.27
C ALA A 229 14.68 27.58 -11.00
N LYS A 230 15.35 28.62 -10.48
CA LYS A 230 15.41 29.95 -11.14
C LYS A 230 16.09 29.90 -12.51
N GLU A 231 17.18 29.15 -12.64
CA GLU A 231 17.89 28.96 -13.93
C GLU A 231 17.01 28.28 -14.98
N LEU A 232 16.13 27.35 -14.56
CA LEU A 232 15.25 26.61 -15.44
C LEU A 232 13.87 27.25 -15.60
N GLY A 233 13.61 28.42 -14.97
CA GLY A 233 12.32 29.10 -15.01
C GLY A 233 11.20 28.36 -14.28
N ILE A 234 11.55 27.50 -13.32
CA ILE A 234 10.59 26.72 -12.55
C ILE A 234 10.09 27.57 -11.37
N PRO A 235 8.76 27.72 -11.18
CA PRO A 235 8.22 28.47 -10.07
C PRO A 235 8.58 27.84 -8.73
N VAL A 236 9.01 28.70 -7.79
CA VAL A 236 9.22 28.34 -6.39
C VAL A 236 8.00 28.83 -5.62
N ILE A 237 7.28 27.91 -5.02
CA ILE A 237 6.04 28.17 -4.27
C ILE A 237 6.20 27.82 -2.80
N THR A 238 5.44 28.47 -1.93
CA THR A 238 5.33 28.14 -0.49
C THR A 238 4.36 26.99 -0.28
N GLU A 239 4.32 26.43 0.95
CA GLU A 239 3.27 25.47 1.33
C GLU A 239 1.87 26.09 1.29
N GLU A 240 1.72 27.39 1.66
CA GLU A 240 0.43 28.10 1.58
C GLU A 240 -0.03 28.23 0.13
N GLU A 241 0.87 28.61 -0.78
CA GLU A 241 0.57 28.69 -2.22
C GLU A 241 0.21 27.31 -2.79
N PHE A 242 0.90 26.25 -2.35
CA PHE A 242 0.56 24.88 -2.71
C PHE A 242 -0.84 24.49 -2.20
N LEU A 243 -1.15 24.77 -0.92
CA LEU A 243 -2.47 24.49 -0.35
C LEU A 243 -3.57 25.28 -1.08
N SER A 244 -3.34 26.57 -1.36
CA SER A 244 -4.27 27.39 -2.14
C SER A 244 -4.47 26.86 -3.57
N MET A 245 -3.42 26.28 -4.17
CA MET A 245 -3.50 25.70 -5.52
C MET A 245 -4.38 24.43 -5.53
N ILE A 246 -4.34 23.62 -4.49
CA ILE A 246 -5.18 22.41 -4.39
C ILE A 246 -6.61 22.74 -3.97
N ASP A 247 -6.84 23.80 -3.16
CA ASP A 247 -8.16 24.26 -2.74
C ASP A 247 -8.92 24.98 -3.87
N ASN A 248 -8.23 25.73 -4.74
CA ASN A 248 -8.86 26.43 -5.87
C ASN A 248 -9.19 25.52 -7.06
N ASN A 249 -8.75 24.26 -7.04
CA ASN A 249 -9.10 23.25 -8.04
C ASN A 249 -10.23 22.32 -7.56
N GLN A 250 -10.91 22.69 -6.46
CA GLN A 250 -12.18 22.12 -6.01
C GLN A 250 -13.33 22.97 -6.62
#